data_babc3e240c954e0e82af5fcd42c9b177
#
_entry.id   babc3e240c954e0e82af5fcd42c9b177
#
_cell.length_a   1.000
_cell.length_b   1.000
_cell.length_c   1.000
_cell.angle_alpha   90.00
_cell.angle_beta   90.00
_cell.angle_gamma   90.00
#
_symmetry.space_group_name_H-M   'P 1'
#
loop_
_entity.id
_entity.type
_entity.pdbx_description
1 polymer ?
#
loop_
_entity_poly.entity_id
_entity_poly.type
_entity_poly.pdbx_seq_one_letter_code
_entity_poly.pdbx_strand_id
1 'polypeptide(L)'
;MYVDVANRIYDKIRDVDINLPDANKLKKEIAINAAIYFEDKMSDIGLWNAFVNKHMLTYQRPLPFFDDFKVLDKNEVNAKEVELLIWLVLSRNFSNRFLNPLAMGEYTANIIMEVLNEDDDVDINDSLYDYIYNTDKANDYFKLKPVLIWLRQSYLLYSPLSEERFEECLFRYSTITKKSDAVYYAETFFSMDSEIGPMAVLPHLWLADMYFDHNMQKEAKNLTNLEYCLPDMFEVIEADATYTVLKNSKDEEYRLKNVYSDIFRKGAYLYSALVKYANNDWEINGGVLSSTK
;
A
#
# COMPACT_ATOMS: atom_id res chain seq x y z
N MET A 1 11.69 5.41 -18.15
CA MET A 1 10.89 6.50 -18.71
C MET A 1 10.34 7.43 -17.64
N TYR A 2 9.52 7.02 -16.69
CA TYR A 2 9.06 7.92 -15.60
C TYR A 2 10.21 8.45 -14.72
N VAL A 3 11.35 7.77 -14.67
CA VAL A 3 12.59 8.30 -14.07
C VAL A 3 13.07 9.54 -14.82
N ASP A 4 12.93 9.57 -16.14
CA ASP A 4 13.32 10.72 -16.97
C ASP A 4 12.35 11.89 -16.75
N VAL A 5 11.05 11.61 -16.61
CA VAL A 5 10.05 12.61 -16.21
C VAL A 5 10.42 13.21 -14.84
N ALA A 6 10.75 12.37 -13.85
CA ALA A 6 11.17 12.84 -12.53
C ALA A 6 12.45 13.71 -12.61
N ASN A 7 13.42 13.33 -13.42
CA ASN A 7 14.65 14.13 -13.61
C ASN A 7 14.34 15.49 -14.25
N ARG A 8 13.49 15.54 -15.28
CA ARG A 8 13.10 16.80 -15.93
C ARG A 8 12.32 17.71 -14.99
N ILE A 9 11.38 17.15 -14.20
CA ILE A 9 10.70 17.90 -13.16
C ILE A 9 11.72 18.47 -12.17
N TYR A 10 12.63 17.63 -11.66
CA TYR A 10 13.65 18.09 -10.71
C TYR A 10 14.51 19.21 -11.29
N ASP A 11 14.97 19.10 -12.52
CA ASP A 11 15.80 20.13 -13.18
C ASP A 11 15.05 21.47 -13.31
N LYS A 12 13.74 21.45 -13.56
CA LYS A 12 12.90 22.65 -13.63
C LYS A 12 12.67 23.30 -12.26
N ILE A 13 12.44 22.48 -11.21
CA ILE A 13 12.14 23.02 -9.87
C ILE A 13 13.37 23.23 -8.99
N ARG A 14 14.57 22.81 -9.41
CA ARG A 14 15.78 22.91 -8.57
C ARG A 14 16.11 24.35 -8.15
N ASP A 15 15.80 25.34 -9.00
CA ASP A 15 16.08 26.76 -8.76
C ASP A 15 14.88 27.48 -8.09
N VAL A 16 13.76 26.79 -7.87
CA VAL A 16 12.62 27.32 -7.11
C VAL A 16 13.04 27.48 -5.65
N ASP A 17 12.79 28.65 -5.07
CA ASP A 17 13.09 28.90 -3.66
C ASP A 17 12.06 28.21 -2.76
N ILE A 18 12.47 27.12 -2.11
CA ILE A 18 11.73 26.46 -1.06
C ILE A 18 12.45 26.79 0.26
N ASN A 19 11.96 27.80 0.97
CA ASN A 19 12.56 28.24 2.21
C ASN A 19 12.28 27.26 3.39
N LEU A 20 12.73 26.02 3.21
CA LEU A 20 12.63 24.92 4.19
C LEU A 20 13.99 24.21 4.31
N PRO A 21 14.29 23.59 5.46
CA PRO A 21 15.45 22.73 5.61
C PRO A 21 15.43 21.60 4.56
N ASP A 22 16.62 21.18 4.11
CA ASP A 22 16.79 20.10 3.14
C ASP A 22 16.04 20.28 1.80
N ALA A 23 15.90 21.55 1.35
CA ALA A 23 15.16 21.92 0.14
C ALA A 23 15.48 21.03 -1.08
N ASN A 24 16.75 20.66 -1.28
CA ASN A 24 17.15 19.80 -2.40
C ASN A 24 16.59 18.37 -2.30
N LYS A 25 16.52 17.81 -1.08
CA LYS A 25 15.90 16.52 -0.83
C LYS A 25 14.41 16.59 -1.09
N LEU A 26 13.75 17.63 -0.58
CA LEU A 26 12.31 17.86 -0.80
C LEU A 26 11.97 18.00 -2.29
N LYS A 27 12.75 18.73 -3.05
CA LYS A 27 12.56 18.89 -4.50
C LYS A 27 12.66 17.54 -5.22
N LYS A 28 13.61 16.69 -4.84
CA LYS A 28 13.71 15.33 -5.38
C LYS A 28 12.47 14.50 -5.05
N GLU A 29 12.01 14.54 -3.80
CA GLU A 29 10.81 13.82 -3.38
C GLU A 29 9.56 14.34 -4.10
N ILE A 30 9.41 15.65 -4.28
CA ILE A 30 8.33 16.26 -5.06
C ILE A 30 8.38 15.75 -6.50
N ALA A 31 9.56 15.79 -7.14
CA ALA A 31 9.72 15.34 -8.53
C ALA A 31 9.38 13.84 -8.70
N ILE A 32 9.84 12.99 -7.80
CA ILE A 32 9.52 11.56 -7.81
C ILE A 32 8.02 11.33 -7.63
N ASN A 33 7.39 11.99 -6.65
CA ASN A 33 5.96 11.82 -6.41
C ASN A 33 5.11 12.34 -7.57
N ALA A 34 5.51 13.45 -8.19
CA ALA A 34 4.82 13.99 -9.36
C ALA A 34 4.93 13.05 -10.59
N ALA A 35 6.09 12.42 -10.79
CA ALA A 35 6.27 11.43 -11.86
C ALA A 35 5.45 10.15 -11.59
N ILE A 36 5.36 9.69 -10.35
CA ILE A 36 4.54 8.54 -9.97
C ILE A 36 3.04 8.86 -10.11
N TYR A 37 2.62 10.06 -9.72
CA TYR A 37 1.25 10.54 -9.95
C TYR A 37 0.91 10.57 -11.44
N PHE A 38 1.85 11.03 -12.27
CA PHE A 38 1.70 11.05 -13.73
C PHE A 38 1.60 9.63 -14.29
N GLU A 39 2.46 8.71 -13.85
CA GLU A 39 2.38 7.29 -14.21
C GLU A 39 1.04 6.68 -13.82
N ASP A 40 0.55 6.97 -12.61
CA ASP A 40 -0.74 6.48 -12.10
C ASP A 40 -1.90 6.91 -13.01
N LYS A 41 -1.89 8.19 -13.46
CA LYS A 41 -2.91 8.74 -14.36
C LYS A 41 -2.79 8.17 -15.78
N MET A 42 -1.59 8.18 -16.37
CA MET A 42 -1.38 7.79 -17.76
C MET A 42 -1.52 6.29 -17.98
N SER A 43 -1.18 5.48 -16.99
CA SER A 43 -1.23 4.01 -17.06
C SER A 43 -2.48 3.42 -16.42
N ASP A 44 -3.45 4.26 -16.04
CA ASP A 44 -4.72 3.85 -15.41
C ASP A 44 -4.51 2.93 -14.19
N ILE A 45 -3.47 3.23 -13.37
CA ILE A 45 -3.17 2.44 -12.16
C ILE A 45 -4.24 2.66 -11.10
N GLY A 46 -4.81 3.86 -11.02
CA GLY A 46 -5.99 4.16 -10.23
C GLY A 46 -5.76 4.36 -8.73
N LEU A 47 -4.51 4.41 -8.25
CA LEU A 47 -4.22 4.61 -6.83
C LEU A 47 -4.60 6.03 -6.36
N TRP A 48 -4.30 7.05 -7.17
CA TRP A 48 -4.72 8.41 -6.89
C TRP A 48 -6.25 8.56 -6.92
N ASN A 49 -6.91 7.92 -7.88
CA ASN A 49 -8.37 7.90 -7.95
C ASN A 49 -9.00 7.22 -6.74
N ALA A 50 -8.43 6.12 -6.26
CA ALA A 50 -8.85 5.47 -5.01
C ALA A 50 -8.72 6.43 -3.81
N PHE A 51 -7.65 7.23 -3.74
CA PHE A 51 -7.48 8.27 -2.71
C PHE A 51 -8.58 9.34 -2.81
N VAL A 52 -8.85 9.87 -4.01
CA VAL A 52 -9.91 10.89 -4.24
C VAL A 52 -11.28 10.34 -3.82
N ASN A 53 -11.61 9.11 -4.24
CA ASN A 53 -12.88 8.46 -3.92
C ASN A 53 -13.02 8.22 -2.41
N LYS A 54 -11.96 7.73 -1.76
CA LYS A 54 -11.94 7.52 -0.31
C LYS A 54 -12.15 8.82 0.45
N HIS A 55 -11.49 9.89 0.02
CA HIS A 55 -11.63 11.21 0.62
C HIS A 55 -13.06 11.75 0.44
N MET A 56 -13.64 11.60 -0.77
CA MET A 56 -15.03 11.98 -1.05
C MET A 56 -16.01 11.24 -0.15
N LEU A 57 -15.86 9.91 0.01
CA LEU A 57 -16.74 9.12 0.86
C LEU A 57 -16.64 9.50 2.34
N THR A 58 -15.44 9.85 2.81
CA THR A 58 -15.20 10.15 4.22
C THR A 58 -15.58 11.58 4.58
N TYR A 59 -15.23 12.55 3.73
CA TYR A 59 -15.33 13.98 4.06
C TYR A 59 -16.35 14.73 3.22
N GLN A 60 -17.03 14.07 2.29
CA GLN A 60 -17.98 14.65 1.34
C GLN A 60 -17.33 15.74 0.45
N ARG A 61 -16.03 15.59 0.19
CA ARG A 61 -15.21 16.47 -0.66
C ARG A 61 -14.24 15.62 -1.48
N PRO A 62 -13.99 15.93 -2.76
CA PRO A 62 -13.10 15.14 -3.60
C PRO A 62 -11.67 15.11 -3.08
N LEU A 63 -11.17 16.23 -2.58
CA LEU A 63 -9.83 16.37 -2.03
C LEU A 63 -9.79 17.43 -0.93
N PRO A 64 -8.78 17.40 -0.03
CA PRO A 64 -8.52 18.51 0.90
C PRO A 64 -8.30 19.83 0.14
N PHE A 65 -8.79 20.94 0.68
CA PHE A 65 -8.62 22.32 0.15
C PHE A 65 -9.24 22.59 -1.22
N PHE A 66 -10.06 21.69 -1.74
CA PHE A 66 -10.82 21.89 -2.96
C PHE A 66 -12.22 22.39 -2.58
N ASP A 67 -12.56 23.59 -3.04
CA ASP A 67 -13.88 24.19 -2.78
C ASP A 67 -14.92 23.77 -3.81
N ASP A 68 -14.50 23.34 -5.00
CA ASP A 68 -15.37 22.93 -6.09
C ASP A 68 -15.66 21.43 -6.06
N PHE A 69 -16.95 21.09 -6.05
CA PHE A 69 -17.45 19.72 -6.27
C PHE A 69 -17.34 19.27 -7.73
N LYS A 70 -16.54 19.91 -8.56
CA LYS A 70 -16.31 19.44 -9.92
C LYS A 70 -15.67 18.06 -9.86
N VAL A 71 -16.27 17.15 -10.59
CA VAL A 71 -15.68 15.83 -10.81
C VAL A 71 -14.34 16.05 -11.50
N LEU A 72 -13.25 15.73 -10.81
CA LEU A 72 -11.92 15.71 -11.41
C LEU A 72 -11.90 14.62 -12.48
N ASP A 73 -11.38 14.92 -13.65
CA ASP A 73 -11.21 13.90 -14.69
C ASP A 73 -10.20 12.86 -14.20
N LYS A 74 -10.62 11.58 -14.26
CA LYS A 74 -9.81 10.49 -13.71
C LYS A 74 -8.50 10.30 -14.46
N ASN A 75 -8.47 10.62 -15.76
CA ASN A 75 -7.36 10.32 -16.66
C ASN A 75 -6.53 11.56 -17.01
N GLU A 76 -6.92 12.74 -16.55
CA GLU A 76 -6.17 13.97 -16.80
C GLU A 76 -5.33 14.39 -15.58
N VAL A 77 -4.13 14.88 -15.84
CA VAL A 77 -3.32 15.52 -14.82
C VAL A 77 -3.91 16.90 -14.48
N ASN A 78 -3.87 17.26 -13.21
CA ASN A 78 -4.50 18.49 -12.71
C ASN A 78 -3.56 19.26 -11.79
N ALA A 79 -3.39 20.56 -12.04
CA ALA A 79 -2.51 21.41 -11.25
C ALA A 79 -2.89 21.45 -9.77
N LYS A 80 -4.18 21.40 -9.43
CA LYS A 80 -4.62 21.38 -8.02
C LYS A 80 -4.31 20.04 -7.33
N GLU A 81 -4.35 18.93 -8.05
CA GLU A 81 -3.88 17.64 -7.53
C GLU A 81 -2.36 17.66 -7.29
N VAL A 82 -1.60 18.29 -8.19
CA VAL A 82 -0.14 18.48 -8.01
C VAL A 82 0.16 19.40 -6.82
N GLU A 83 -0.60 20.48 -6.61
CA GLU A 83 -0.49 21.33 -5.40
C GLU A 83 -0.68 20.50 -4.12
N LEU A 84 -1.74 19.68 -4.09
CA LEU A 84 -2.00 18.80 -2.95
C LEU A 84 -0.86 17.80 -2.74
N LEU A 85 -0.35 17.19 -3.81
CA LEU A 85 0.76 16.25 -3.75
C LEU A 85 2.02 16.91 -3.18
N ILE A 86 2.36 18.13 -3.61
CA ILE A 86 3.46 18.92 -3.03
C ILE A 86 3.23 19.11 -1.54
N TRP A 87 2.03 19.52 -1.13
CA TRP A 87 1.71 19.71 0.27
C TRP A 87 1.82 18.40 1.08
N LEU A 88 1.39 17.27 0.54
CA LEU A 88 1.54 15.95 1.17
C LEU A 88 3.00 15.60 1.39
N VAL A 89 3.86 15.83 0.37
CA VAL A 89 5.31 15.60 0.49
C VAL A 89 5.93 16.49 1.58
N LEU A 90 5.56 17.77 1.61
CA LEU A 90 6.07 18.69 2.62
C LEU A 90 5.56 18.33 4.03
N SER A 91 4.28 18.02 4.16
CA SER A 91 3.65 17.71 5.46
C SER A 91 4.25 16.49 6.14
N ARG A 92 4.54 15.43 5.39
CA ARG A 92 5.17 14.22 5.96
C ARG A 92 6.62 14.41 6.36
N ASN A 93 7.33 15.37 5.74
CA ASN A 93 8.69 15.73 6.14
C ASN A 93 8.73 16.73 7.33
N PHE A 94 7.63 17.42 7.59
CA PHE A 94 7.52 18.45 8.65
C PHE A 94 6.26 18.25 9.50
N SER A 95 6.05 17.05 10.00
CA SER A 95 4.88 16.68 10.81
C SER A 95 4.68 17.52 12.08
N ASN A 96 5.76 18.18 12.56
CA ASN A 96 5.75 19.07 13.73
C ASN A 96 5.48 20.54 13.37
N ARG A 97 5.22 20.89 12.11
CA ARG A 97 4.97 22.26 11.64
C ARG A 97 3.62 22.37 10.96
N PHE A 98 2.98 23.50 11.16
CA PHE A 98 1.78 23.84 10.41
C PHE A 98 2.20 24.46 9.08
N LEU A 99 1.96 23.76 7.98
CA LEU A 99 2.25 24.23 6.62
C LEU A 99 0.94 24.72 5.98
N ASN A 100 0.95 25.98 5.51
CA ASN A 100 -0.18 26.48 4.75
C ASN A 100 -0.15 25.91 3.32
N PRO A 101 -1.11 25.09 2.92
CA PRO A 101 -1.11 24.44 1.59
C PRO A 101 -1.20 25.45 0.45
N LEU A 102 -1.92 26.56 0.64
CA LEU A 102 -2.14 27.58 -0.40
C LEU A 102 -0.92 28.45 -0.67
N ALA A 103 0.04 28.51 0.25
CA ALA A 103 1.19 29.42 0.13
C ALA A 103 2.41 28.81 -0.57
N MET A 104 2.46 27.48 -0.75
CA MET A 104 3.71 26.78 -1.12
C MET A 104 3.61 25.98 -2.40
N GLY A 105 2.43 25.76 -2.96
CA GLY A 105 2.22 24.78 -4.01
C GLY A 105 2.03 25.33 -5.42
N GLU A 106 1.26 26.39 -5.58
CA GLU A 106 0.73 26.84 -6.88
C GLU A 106 1.83 27.13 -7.92
N TYR A 107 2.85 27.89 -7.54
CA TYR A 107 3.94 28.22 -8.49
C TYR A 107 4.72 26.99 -8.89
N THR A 108 5.08 26.14 -7.94
CA THR A 108 5.83 24.89 -8.21
C THR A 108 4.96 23.90 -9.00
N ALA A 109 3.66 23.79 -8.69
CA ALA A 109 2.74 22.95 -9.42
C ALA A 109 2.61 23.37 -10.89
N ASN A 110 2.54 24.67 -11.17
CA ASN A 110 2.47 25.18 -12.54
C ASN A 110 3.74 24.81 -13.35
N ILE A 111 4.94 24.91 -12.74
CA ILE A 111 6.20 24.48 -13.39
C ILE A 111 6.18 22.96 -13.66
N ILE A 112 5.68 22.17 -12.72
CA ILE A 112 5.55 20.71 -12.90
C ILE A 112 4.57 20.40 -14.04
N MET A 113 3.41 21.09 -14.07
CA MET A 113 2.42 20.93 -15.13
C MET A 113 2.97 21.27 -16.54
N GLU A 114 3.88 22.25 -16.67
CA GLU A 114 4.56 22.52 -17.95
C GLU A 114 5.30 21.25 -18.43
N VAL A 115 6.04 20.57 -17.53
CA VAL A 115 6.75 19.33 -17.88
C VAL A 115 5.79 18.21 -18.23
N LEU A 116 4.73 18.02 -17.44
CA LEU A 116 3.77 16.92 -17.66
C LEU A 116 2.97 17.11 -18.95
N ASN A 117 2.64 18.34 -19.31
CA ASN A 117 1.94 18.65 -20.56
C ASN A 117 2.81 18.59 -21.83
N GLU A 118 4.15 18.63 -21.68
CA GLU A 118 5.07 18.44 -22.80
C GLU A 118 5.25 16.94 -23.16
N ASP A 119 4.74 16.04 -22.33
CA ASP A 119 4.96 14.58 -22.41
C ASP A 119 3.76 13.83 -23.02
N ASP A 120 3.25 14.29 -24.17
CA ASP A 120 2.15 13.65 -24.87
C ASP A 120 2.45 12.20 -25.36
N ASP A 121 3.72 11.81 -25.45
CA ASP A 121 4.19 10.52 -25.99
C ASP A 121 4.74 9.57 -24.90
N VAL A 122 4.28 9.67 -23.65
CA VAL A 122 4.73 8.77 -22.60
C VAL A 122 4.11 7.38 -22.78
N ASP A 123 4.96 6.35 -22.91
CA ASP A 123 4.48 4.97 -22.98
C ASP A 123 3.73 4.57 -21.70
N ILE A 124 2.58 3.98 -21.88
CA ILE A 124 1.77 3.40 -20.81
C ILE A 124 2.55 2.26 -20.14
N ASN A 125 2.51 2.16 -18.83
CA ASN A 125 3.13 1.06 -18.09
C ASN A 125 2.18 -0.14 -17.98
N ASP A 126 1.94 -0.79 -19.13
CA ASP A 126 1.10 -2.00 -19.20
C ASP A 126 1.58 -3.10 -18.24
N SER A 127 2.89 -3.19 -18.02
CA SER A 127 3.44 -4.21 -17.11
C SER A 127 3.02 -4.00 -15.66
N LEU A 128 2.92 -2.76 -15.19
CA LEU A 128 2.44 -2.43 -13.85
C LEU A 128 0.93 -2.63 -13.77
N TYR A 129 0.20 -2.21 -14.79
CA TYR A 129 -1.24 -2.44 -14.90
C TYR A 129 -1.56 -3.94 -14.81
N ASP A 130 -0.92 -4.76 -15.66
CA ASP A 130 -1.11 -6.22 -15.66
C ASP A 130 -0.65 -6.88 -14.34
N TYR A 131 0.37 -6.32 -13.69
CA TYR A 131 0.82 -6.80 -12.38
C TYR A 131 -0.26 -6.64 -11.32
N ILE A 132 -1.00 -5.53 -11.34
CA ILE A 132 -2.04 -5.20 -10.35
C ILE A 132 -3.37 -5.87 -10.70
N TYR A 133 -3.82 -5.78 -11.96
CA TYR A 133 -5.17 -6.13 -12.37
C TYR A 133 -5.33 -7.54 -12.98
N ASN A 134 -4.33 -8.40 -12.78
CA ASN A 134 -4.42 -9.78 -13.23
C ASN A 134 -5.46 -10.57 -12.42
N THR A 135 -6.55 -11.01 -13.08
CA THR A 135 -7.65 -11.72 -12.43
C THR A 135 -7.26 -13.06 -11.83
N ASP A 136 -6.29 -13.79 -12.41
CA ASP A 136 -5.81 -15.05 -11.86
C ASP A 136 -5.03 -14.83 -10.56
N LYS A 137 -4.32 -13.70 -10.44
CA LYS A 137 -3.67 -13.30 -9.19
C LYS A 137 -4.69 -12.82 -8.16
N ALA A 138 -5.66 -12.02 -8.58
CA ALA A 138 -6.66 -11.42 -7.70
C ALA A 138 -7.60 -12.45 -7.03
N ASN A 139 -7.67 -13.67 -7.52
CA ASN A 139 -8.43 -14.77 -6.91
C ASN A 139 -7.59 -15.69 -6.00
N ASP A 140 -6.28 -15.45 -5.87
CA ASP A 140 -5.33 -16.22 -5.06
C ASP A 140 -4.55 -15.26 -4.14
N TYR A 141 -4.77 -15.37 -2.84
CA TYR A 141 -4.15 -14.45 -1.87
C TYR A 141 -2.63 -14.42 -1.97
N PHE A 142 -1.97 -15.57 -2.17
CA PHE A 142 -0.50 -15.62 -2.19
C PHE A 142 0.10 -14.98 -3.45
N LYS A 143 -0.64 -15.01 -4.56
CA LYS A 143 -0.27 -14.28 -5.77
C LYS A 143 -0.58 -12.78 -5.66
N LEU A 144 -1.59 -12.42 -4.86
CA LEU A 144 -2.00 -11.04 -4.60
C LEU A 144 -1.11 -10.34 -3.57
N LYS A 145 -0.60 -11.06 -2.59
CA LYS A 145 0.21 -10.51 -1.49
C LYS A 145 1.35 -9.59 -1.95
N PRO A 146 2.13 -9.90 -3.02
CA PRO A 146 3.13 -8.98 -3.53
C PRO A 146 2.57 -7.60 -3.95
N VAL A 147 1.31 -7.54 -4.43
CA VAL A 147 0.65 -6.26 -4.77
C VAL A 147 0.35 -5.46 -3.50
N LEU A 148 -0.09 -6.13 -2.41
CA LEU A 148 -0.32 -5.48 -1.12
C LEU A 148 0.99 -4.92 -0.53
N ILE A 149 2.11 -5.64 -0.70
CA ILE A 149 3.43 -5.17 -0.29
C ILE A 149 3.87 -3.98 -1.16
N TRP A 150 3.62 -4.03 -2.48
CA TRP A 150 3.90 -2.92 -3.38
C TRP A 150 3.16 -1.64 -2.98
N LEU A 151 1.87 -1.74 -2.60
CA LEU A 151 1.10 -0.58 -2.11
C LEU A 151 1.79 0.11 -0.92
N ARG A 152 2.29 -0.65 0.05
CA ARG A 152 3.04 -0.09 1.18
C ARG A 152 4.29 0.66 0.72
N GLN A 153 4.96 0.16 -0.31
CA GLN A 153 6.19 0.74 -0.85
C GLN A 153 5.93 1.91 -1.81
N SER A 154 4.67 2.14 -2.20
CA SER A 154 4.33 3.24 -3.09
C SER A 154 4.60 4.60 -2.44
N TYR A 155 5.31 5.47 -3.14
CA TYR A 155 5.58 6.84 -2.69
C TYR A 155 4.30 7.65 -2.44
N LEU A 156 3.22 7.41 -3.19
CA LEU A 156 1.93 8.08 -2.99
C LEU A 156 1.31 7.73 -1.64
N LEU A 157 1.54 6.50 -1.15
CA LEU A 157 1.05 6.02 0.14
C LEU A 157 2.11 6.04 1.25
N TYR A 158 3.27 6.64 1.01
CA TYR A 158 4.31 6.73 2.03
C TYR A 158 3.83 7.55 3.24
N SER A 159 4.07 7.03 4.42
CA SER A 159 3.80 7.68 5.70
C SER A 159 4.98 7.42 6.65
N PRO A 160 5.58 8.48 7.26
CA PRO A 160 6.65 8.29 8.25
C PRO A 160 6.24 7.40 9.41
N LEU A 161 4.99 7.52 9.88
CA LEU A 161 4.45 6.70 10.96
C LEU A 161 4.36 5.22 10.56
N SER A 162 3.96 4.94 9.32
CA SER A 162 3.92 3.57 8.79
C SER A 162 5.33 2.98 8.71
N GLU A 163 6.33 3.76 8.29
CA GLU A 163 7.72 3.31 8.23
C GLU A 163 8.29 3.03 9.62
N GLU A 164 8.07 3.93 10.60
CA GLU A 164 8.48 3.72 11.98
C GLU A 164 7.90 2.42 12.56
N ARG A 165 6.61 2.17 12.35
CA ARG A 165 5.95 0.91 12.75
C ARG A 165 6.54 -0.31 12.05
N PHE A 166 6.91 -0.17 10.78
CA PHE A 166 7.58 -1.27 10.05
C PHE A 166 8.93 -1.59 10.65
N GLU A 167 9.75 -0.60 10.95
CA GLU A 167 11.06 -0.77 11.60
C GLU A 167 10.93 -1.41 12.99
N GLU A 168 9.94 -1.00 13.78
CA GLU A 168 9.63 -1.65 15.07
C GLU A 168 9.25 -3.12 14.90
N CYS A 169 8.41 -3.43 13.91
CA CYS A 169 8.00 -4.78 13.58
C CYS A 169 9.20 -5.63 13.12
N LEU A 170 10.03 -5.08 12.24
CA LEU A 170 11.26 -5.71 11.76
C LEU A 170 12.23 -6.00 12.91
N PHE A 171 12.43 -5.03 13.79
CA PHE A 171 13.26 -5.23 14.99
C PHE A 171 12.73 -6.38 15.84
N ARG A 172 11.43 -6.41 16.14
CA ARG A 172 10.78 -7.49 16.91
C ARG A 172 11.05 -8.86 16.30
N TYR A 173 10.83 -9.02 14.99
CA TYR A 173 11.09 -10.31 14.32
C TYR A 173 12.56 -10.67 14.24
N SER A 174 13.46 -9.69 14.14
CA SER A 174 14.91 -9.94 14.12
C SER A 174 15.45 -10.51 15.43
N THR A 175 14.70 -10.41 16.53
CA THR A 175 15.08 -11.01 17.83
C THR A 175 14.71 -12.49 17.94
N ILE A 176 13.80 -12.99 17.11
CA ILE A 176 13.27 -14.36 17.17
C ILE A 176 13.55 -15.18 15.91
N THR A 177 14.01 -14.55 14.82
CA THR A 177 14.31 -15.21 13.55
C THR A 177 15.65 -14.75 12.97
N LYS A 178 16.06 -15.36 11.84
CA LYS A 178 17.16 -14.84 11.04
C LYS A 178 16.73 -13.53 10.36
N LYS A 179 17.69 -12.62 10.12
CA LYS A 179 17.41 -11.31 9.52
C LYS A 179 16.64 -11.36 8.19
N SER A 180 16.94 -12.35 7.33
CA SER A 180 16.19 -12.56 6.07
C SER A 180 14.72 -12.89 6.31
N ASP A 181 14.45 -13.70 7.31
CA ASP A 181 13.11 -14.16 7.64
C ASP A 181 12.32 -13.07 8.35
N ALA A 182 13.02 -12.23 9.15
CA ALA A 182 12.43 -11.09 9.85
C ALA A 182 11.76 -10.11 8.88
N VAL A 183 12.40 -9.81 7.74
CA VAL A 183 11.81 -8.94 6.70
C VAL A 183 10.51 -9.55 6.18
N TYR A 184 10.51 -10.84 5.86
CA TYR A 184 9.34 -11.54 5.35
C TYR A 184 8.17 -11.54 6.35
N TYR A 185 8.45 -11.73 7.65
CA TYR A 185 7.42 -11.64 8.69
C TYR A 185 6.90 -10.21 8.86
N ALA A 186 7.79 -9.22 8.84
CA ALA A 186 7.40 -7.82 8.95
C ALA A 186 6.52 -7.40 7.76
N GLU A 187 6.89 -7.73 6.54
CA GLU A 187 6.08 -7.44 5.34
C GLU A 187 4.73 -8.15 5.37
N THR A 188 4.71 -9.42 5.82
CA THR A 188 3.45 -10.16 5.99
C THR A 188 2.52 -9.47 6.96
N PHE A 189 3.01 -9.11 8.15
CA PHE A 189 2.24 -8.40 9.16
C PHE A 189 1.71 -7.07 8.62
N PHE A 190 2.57 -6.28 7.98
CA PHE A 190 2.22 -4.98 7.45
C PHE A 190 1.19 -5.02 6.33
N SER A 191 1.25 -6.03 5.47
CA SER A 191 0.25 -6.19 4.40
C SER A 191 -1.16 -6.50 4.91
N MET A 192 -1.29 -6.91 6.18
CA MET A 192 -2.57 -7.28 6.80
C MET A 192 -3.11 -6.19 7.72
N ASP A 193 -2.29 -5.65 8.62
CA ASP A 193 -2.75 -4.88 9.79
C ASP A 193 -2.14 -3.47 9.91
N SER A 194 -1.39 -3.02 8.93
CA SER A 194 -0.81 -1.68 8.99
C SER A 194 -1.52 -0.73 8.05
N GLU A 195 -2.10 0.31 8.64
CA GLU A 195 -2.66 1.42 7.88
C GLU A 195 -1.56 2.20 7.15
N ILE A 196 -1.80 2.52 5.88
CA ILE A 196 -0.88 3.24 5.00
C ILE A 196 -1.56 4.44 4.34
N GLY A 197 -0.75 5.35 3.86
CA GLY A 197 -1.20 6.51 3.09
C GLY A 197 -1.81 7.64 3.93
N PRO A 198 -2.17 8.72 3.25
CA PRO A 198 -2.67 9.94 3.92
C PRO A 198 -4.05 9.75 4.57
N MET A 199 -4.78 8.69 4.23
CA MET A 199 -6.09 8.36 4.79
C MET A 199 -6.03 7.27 5.88
N ALA A 200 -4.84 6.76 6.20
CA ALA A 200 -4.65 5.68 7.18
C ALA A 200 -5.59 4.48 6.92
N VAL A 201 -5.47 3.88 5.74
CA VAL A 201 -6.31 2.75 5.29
C VAL A 201 -5.46 1.50 5.13
N LEU A 202 -6.02 0.33 5.43
CA LEU A 202 -5.33 -0.95 5.27
C LEU A 202 -5.03 -1.25 3.80
N PRO A 203 -3.88 -1.88 3.45
CA PRO A 203 -3.48 -2.14 2.06
C PRO A 203 -4.55 -2.86 1.22
N HIS A 204 -5.20 -3.87 1.79
CA HIS A 204 -6.24 -4.63 1.08
C HIS A 204 -7.49 -3.79 0.78
N LEU A 205 -7.79 -2.76 1.58
CA LEU A 205 -8.90 -1.85 1.32
C LEU A 205 -8.55 -0.81 0.25
N TRP A 206 -7.28 -0.36 0.16
CA TRP A 206 -6.81 0.43 -0.98
C TRP A 206 -6.96 -0.34 -2.28
N LEU A 207 -6.53 -1.60 -2.30
CA LEU A 207 -6.63 -2.43 -3.49
C LEU A 207 -8.08 -2.76 -3.85
N ALA A 208 -8.95 -2.90 -2.85
CA ALA A 208 -10.39 -3.10 -3.08
C ALA A 208 -11.02 -1.90 -3.80
N ASP A 209 -10.68 -0.68 -3.40
CA ASP A 209 -11.16 0.54 -4.04
C ASP A 209 -10.64 0.64 -5.50
N MET A 210 -9.35 0.35 -5.73
CA MET A 210 -8.78 0.30 -7.07
C MET A 210 -9.48 -0.74 -7.96
N TYR A 211 -9.72 -1.95 -7.45
CA TYR A 211 -10.44 -3.00 -8.17
C TYR A 211 -11.89 -2.63 -8.47
N PHE A 212 -12.54 -1.97 -7.53
CA PHE A 212 -13.92 -1.50 -7.73
C PHE A 212 -14.00 -0.49 -8.89
N ASP A 213 -13.07 0.45 -8.97
CA ASP A 213 -12.98 1.45 -10.04
C ASP A 213 -12.68 0.83 -11.42
N HIS A 214 -12.01 -0.33 -11.45
CA HIS A 214 -11.70 -1.10 -12.67
C HIS A 214 -12.72 -2.21 -12.97
N ASN A 215 -13.93 -2.11 -12.42
CA ASN A 215 -15.03 -3.07 -12.63
C ASN A 215 -14.73 -4.52 -12.18
N MET A 216 -13.73 -4.74 -11.33
CA MET A 216 -13.40 -6.02 -10.71
C MET A 216 -14.16 -6.20 -9.38
N GLN A 217 -15.47 -6.12 -9.42
CA GLN A 217 -16.33 -6.03 -8.24
C GLN A 217 -16.27 -7.28 -7.34
N LYS A 218 -16.10 -8.46 -7.94
CA LYS A 218 -15.98 -9.72 -7.21
C LYS A 218 -14.67 -9.74 -6.40
N GLU A 219 -13.58 -9.36 -7.01
CA GLU A 219 -12.24 -9.30 -6.43
C GLU A 219 -12.17 -8.20 -5.35
N ALA A 220 -12.76 -7.05 -5.59
CA ALA A 220 -12.92 -5.99 -4.61
C ALA A 220 -13.68 -6.48 -3.36
N LYS A 221 -14.78 -7.22 -3.57
CA LYS A 221 -15.55 -7.82 -2.46
C LYS A 221 -14.75 -8.87 -1.70
N ASN A 222 -13.94 -9.68 -2.38
CA ASN A 222 -13.07 -10.65 -1.72
C ASN A 222 -12.05 -9.95 -0.80
N LEU A 223 -11.47 -8.83 -1.25
CA LEU A 223 -10.54 -8.02 -0.46
C LEU A 223 -11.23 -7.36 0.74
N THR A 224 -12.42 -6.81 0.53
CA THR A 224 -13.20 -6.19 1.64
C THR A 224 -13.58 -7.21 2.71
N ASN A 225 -13.80 -8.47 2.32
CA ASN A 225 -14.15 -9.58 3.21
C ASN A 225 -12.94 -10.42 3.66
N LEU A 226 -11.72 -9.93 3.46
CA LEU A 226 -10.51 -10.61 3.91
C LEU A 226 -10.57 -10.78 5.44
N GLU A 227 -10.47 -12.02 5.89
CA GLU A 227 -10.30 -12.34 7.31
C GLU A 227 -8.84 -12.71 7.59
N TYR A 228 -8.28 -12.26 8.70
CA TYR A 228 -6.91 -12.59 9.08
C TYR A 228 -6.78 -12.76 10.61
N CYS A 229 -5.84 -13.59 11.01
CA CYS A 229 -5.37 -13.67 12.38
C CYS A 229 -3.91 -13.18 12.40
N LEU A 230 -3.64 -12.20 13.25
CA LEU A 230 -2.29 -11.70 13.48
C LEU A 230 -1.37 -12.82 13.98
N PRO A 231 -0.04 -12.67 13.81
CA PRO A 231 0.90 -13.67 14.29
C PRO A 231 0.69 -13.99 15.76
N ASP A 232 0.40 -15.25 16.05
CA ASP A 232 0.14 -15.78 17.40
C ASP A 232 0.74 -17.18 17.55
N MET A 233 0.78 -17.66 18.79
CA MET A 233 1.10 -19.04 19.11
C MET A 233 -0.14 -19.90 18.96
N PHE A 234 -0.03 -20.92 18.12
CA PHE A 234 -1.11 -21.89 17.91
C PHE A 234 -0.70 -23.27 18.43
N GLU A 235 -1.64 -23.96 19.07
CA GLU A 235 -1.58 -25.37 19.35
C GLU A 235 -2.28 -26.15 18.23
N VAL A 236 -1.68 -27.20 17.73
CA VAL A 236 -2.30 -28.15 16.81
C VAL A 236 -3.19 -29.09 17.61
N ILE A 237 -4.49 -28.85 17.64
CA ILE A 237 -5.44 -29.67 18.42
C ILE A 237 -5.95 -30.89 17.65
N GLU A 238 -5.98 -30.81 16.33
CA GLU A 238 -6.33 -31.91 15.43
C GLU A 238 -5.54 -31.79 14.11
N ALA A 239 -5.08 -32.91 13.58
CA ALA A 239 -4.44 -33.00 12.26
C ALA A 239 -4.68 -34.38 11.66
N ASP A 240 -5.22 -34.42 10.44
CA ASP A 240 -5.37 -35.62 9.63
C ASP A 240 -4.90 -35.37 8.18
N ALA A 241 -5.16 -36.27 7.26
CA ALA A 241 -4.74 -36.16 5.88
C ALA A 241 -5.44 -35.02 5.10
N THR A 242 -6.56 -34.48 5.61
CA THR A 242 -7.42 -33.55 4.90
C THR A 242 -7.40 -32.14 5.50
N TYR A 243 -7.30 -32.03 6.81
CA TYR A 243 -7.33 -30.74 7.51
C TYR A 243 -6.48 -30.75 8.79
N THR A 244 -6.19 -29.56 9.24
CA THR A 244 -5.59 -29.28 10.56
C THR A 244 -6.43 -28.25 11.28
N VAL A 245 -6.63 -28.44 12.58
CA VAL A 245 -7.27 -27.44 13.44
C VAL A 245 -6.22 -26.85 14.37
N LEU A 246 -6.06 -25.55 14.28
CA LEU A 246 -5.19 -24.75 15.12
C LEU A 246 -6.02 -24.00 16.16
N LYS A 247 -5.48 -23.86 17.35
CA LYS A 247 -6.09 -23.10 18.43
C LYS A 247 -5.10 -22.05 18.92
N ASN A 248 -5.52 -20.77 18.96
CA ASN A 248 -4.67 -19.68 19.39
C ASN A 248 -4.65 -19.47 20.91
N SER A 249 -3.90 -18.48 21.37
CA SER A 249 -3.79 -18.10 22.78
C SER A 249 -5.11 -17.61 23.42
N LYS A 250 -6.13 -17.28 22.60
CA LYS A 250 -7.46 -16.84 23.03
C LYS A 250 -8.52 -17.96 22.99
N ASP A 251 -8.11 -19.20 22.77
CA ASP A 251 -8.99 -20.37 22.58
C ASP A 251 -9.85 -20.32 21.31
N GLU A 252 -9.50 -19.49 20.31
CA GLU A 252 -10.17 -19.45 19.02
C GLU A 252 -9.61 -20.55 18.11
N GLU A 253 -10.49 -21.24 17.40
CA GLU A 253 -10.13 -22.38 16.53
C GLU A 253 -10.16 -21.99 15.06
N TYR A 254 -9.16 -22.45 14.33
CA TYR A 254 -8.97 -22.19 12.90
C TYR A 254 -8.78 -23.51 12.18
N ARG A 255 -9.66 -23.78 11.22
CA ARG A 255 -9.56 -24.96 10.37
C ARG A 255 -8.82 -24.62 9.09
N LEU A 256 -7.69 -25.31 8.86
CA LEU A 256 -6.86 -25.16 7.69
C LEU A 256 -6.97 -26.42 6.82
N LYS A 257 -7.02 -26.24 5.51
CA LYS A 257 -6.87 -27.34 4.58
C LYS A 257 -5.44 -27.88 4.68
N ASN A 258 -5.30 -29.16 4.90
CA ASN A 258 -3.98 -29.76 5.14
C ASN A 258 -3.18 -29.89 3.83
N VAL A 259 -2.29 -28.94 3.58
CA VAL A 259 -1.31 -28.96 2.48
C VAL A 259 0.07 -29.43 2.97
N TYR A 260 0.28 -29.45 4.31
CA TYR A 260 1.60 -29.66 4.95
C TYR A 260 1.51 -30.73 6.06
N SER A 261 0.99 -31.93 5.74
CA SER A 261 0.76 -33.03 6.70
C SER A 261 1.97 -33.42 7.54
N ASP A 262 3.18 -33.15 7.06
CA ASP A 262 4.41 -33.55 7.72
C ASP A 262 4.85 -32.59 8.85
N ILE A 263 4.31 -31.37 8.85
CA ILE A 263 4.70 -30.31 9.80
C ILE A 263 3.75 -30.25 11.00
N PHE A 264 2.47 -30.58 10.79
CA PHE A 264 1.44 -30.44 11.83
C PHE A 264 1.18 -31.77 12.54
N ARG A 265 1.72 -31.87 13.75
CA ARG A 265 1.43 -33.01 14.64
C ARG A 265 0.57 -32.52 15.80
N LYS A 266 -0.46 -33.26 16.14
CA LYS A 266 -1.29 -32.95 17.32
C LYS A 266 -0.43 -32.72 18.57
N GLY A 267 -0.70 -31.62 19.28
CA GLY A 267 0.05 -31.19 20.45
C GLY A 267 1.33 -30.39 20.12
N ALA A 268 1.67 -30.18 18.84
CA ALA A 268 2.75 -29.26 18.46
C ALA A 268 2.31 -27.81 18.63
N TYR A 269 3.27 -26.94 18.91
CA TYR A 269 3.07 -25.49 18.97
C TYR A 269 3.80 -24.85 17.78
N LEU A 270 3.13 -23.89 17.17
CA LEU A 270 3.70 -23.11 16.06
C LEU A 270 3.34 -21.62 16.22
N TYR A 271 4.24 -20.76 15.78
CA TYR A 271 4.01 -19.33 15.67
C TYR A 271 3.84 -18.96 14.21
N SER A 272 2.71 -18.38 13.86
CA SER A 272 2.39 -17.98 12.48
C SER A 272 1.26 -16.96 12.45
N ALA A 273 0.98 -16.39 11.26
CA ALA A 273 -0.24 -15.66 10.96
C ALA A 273 -1.16 -16.53 10.09
N LEU A 274 -2.45 -16.24 10.12
CA LEU A 274 -3.45 -16.92 9.30
C LEU A 274 -4.22 -15.92 8.46
N VAL A 275 -4.67 -16.37 7.28
CA VAL A 275 -5.52 -15.61 6.37
C VAL A 275 -6.63 -16.49 5.82
N LYS A 276 -7.79 -15.88 5.58
CA LYS A 276 -8.91 -16.51 4.87
C LYS A 276 -9.40 -15.55 3.80
N TYR A 277 -9.35 -15.99 2.55
CA TYR A 277 -9.63 -15.19 1.37
C TYR A 277 -10.55 -15.89 0.40
N ALA A 278 -11.51 -15.16 -0.19
CA ALA A 278 -12.37 -15.62 -1.27
C ALA A 278 -13.18 -16.90 -0.98
N ASN A 279 -13.72 -17.06 0.23
CA ASN A 279 -14.43 -18.24 0.72
C ASN A 279 -13.58 -19.53 0.81
N ASN A 280 -12.27 -19.42 0.78
CA ASN A 280 -11.38 -20.55 1.06
C ASN A 280 -11.38 -20.90 2.56
N ASP A 281 -10.79 -22.04 2.88
CA ASP A 281 -10.42 -22.36 4.26
C ASP A 281 -9.31 -21.40 4.74
N TRP A 282 -9.03 -21.40 6.04
CA TRP A 282 -7.89 -20.69 6.60
C TRP A 282 -6.59 -21.25 6.05
N GLU A 283 -5.64 -20.37 5.78
CA GLU A 283 -4.31 -20.69 5.25
C GLU A 283 -3.23 -19.99 6.07
N ILE A 284 -2.04 -20.59 6.14
CA ILE A 284 -0.90 -19.97 6.81
C ILE A 284 -0.40 -18.80 5.96
N ASN A 285 -0.35 -17.63 6.57
CA ASN A 285 0.18 -16.44 5.95
C ASN A 285 1.57 -16.11 6.48
N GLY A 286 2.58 -16.47 5.75
CA GLY A 286 3.96 -16.25 6.13
C GLY A 286 4.69 -17.54 6.51
N GLY A 287 5.76 -17.37 7.29
CA GLY A 287 6.53 -18.50 7.79
C GLY A 287 5.88 -19.18 8.99
N VAL A 288 6.34 -20.38 9.29
CA VAL A 288 5.99 -21.11 10.50
C VAL A 288 7.25 -21.28 11.34
N LEU A 289 7.22 -20.78 12.57
CA LEU A 289 8.23 -21.10 13.57
C LEU A 289 7.66 -22.21 14.46
N SER A 290 8.26 -23.39 14.38
CA SER A 290 7.85 -24.51 15.24
C SER A 290 8.69 -24.56 16.50
N SER A 291 8.03 -24.67 17.65
CA SER A 291 8.68 -25.10 18.90
C SER A 291 8.55 -26.60 19.02
N THR A 292 9.65 -27.31 18.81
CA THR A 292 9.74 -28.70 19.29
C THR A 292 10.06 -28.64 20.78
N LYS A 293 9.10 -29.05 21.61
CA LYS A 293 9.40 -29.39 23.02
C LYS A 293 10.33 -30.57 23.05
#